data_b41f90af36d92ba5bab495d95fc7e1be
#
_entry.id   b41f90af36d92ba5bab495d95fc7e1be
#
_cell.length_a   1.000
_cell.length_b   1.000
_cell.length_c   1.000
_cell.angle_alpha   90.00
_cell.angle_beta   90.00
_cell.angle_gamma   90.00
#
_symmetry.space_group_name_H-M   'P 1'
#
loop_
_entity.id
_entity.type
_entity.pdbx_description
1 polymer ?
#
loop_
_entity_poly.entity_id
_entity_poly.type
_entity_poly.pdbx_seq_one_letter_code
_entity_poly.pdbx_strand_id
1 'polypeptide(L)'
;MLGFLDGHPDYLDELGYRHIIVDEFQDSNDTQLEIIRRLISTKCFKSLMVVGDDSQSIYGFRNTTPENILHFFEKIGKVGEDLYLTENRRSTPEILELANKINALNKDRVDKDMIPVRESGKKPVVRGFHDKKTEYRYISERIKDLIDSGYQPEDIAFIAFKKTELVALGAELTQAGIPWVMMSPLPYMENANVKAALSLAEAFYQPESDLLYFNYLVARYHGDIFHKKSMTELRLEVDEMKKTFMSIDQLEIPYQRVLFHKFLDALKEEDEIYQ
;
A
#
# COMPACT_ATOMS: atom_id res chain seq x y z
N MET A 1 -19.76 3.64 6.11
CA MET A 1 -19.77 4.72 7.15
C MET A 1 -20.88 5.73 6.95
N LEU A 2 -21.04 6.38 5.79
CA LEU A 2 -22.13 7.39 5.61
C LEU A 2 -23.52 6.83 5.91
N GLY A 3 -23.87 5.64 5.39
CA GLY A 3 -25.15 5.00 5.69
C GLY A 3 -25.38 4.70 7.18
N PHE A 4 -24.32 4.43 7.95
CA PHE A 4 -24.41 4.32 9.41
C PHE A 4 -24.75 5.66 10.04
N LEU A 5 -24.08 6.73 9.62
CA LEU A 5 -24.31 8.08 10.13
C LEU A 5 -25.70 8.61 9.78
N ASP A 6 -26.27 8.19 8.63
CA ASP A 6 -27.65 8.53 8.25
C ASP A 6 -28.67 7.91 9.21
N GLY A 7 -28.40 6.69 9.69
CA GLY A 7 -29.24 6.01 10.68
C GLY A 7 -29.01 6.45 12.14
N HIS A 8 -27.90 7.15 12.41
CA HIS A 8 -27.50 7.58 13.77
C HIS A 8 -27.03 9.03 13.76
N PRO A 9 -27.92 10.00 13.57
CA PRO A 9 -27.55 11.41 13.37
C PRO A 9 -26.83 12.04 14.58
N ASP A 10 -27.12 11.59 15.79
CA ASP A 10 -26.52 12.13 17.02
C ASP A 10 -25.15 11.50 17.35
N TYR A 11 -24.75 10.44 16.66
CA TYR A 11 -23.52 9.69 16.96
C TYR A 11 -22.26 10.57 16.96
N LEU A 12 -22.14 11.49 16.02
CA LEU A 12 -20.98 12.38 15.95
C LEU A 12 -20.98 13.42 17.08
N ASP A 13 -22.15 13.86 17.55
CA ASP A 13 -22.29 14.74 18.72
C ASP A 13 -21.87 14.00 20.00
N GLU A 14 -22.22 12.70 20.14
CA GLU A 14 -21.84 11.86 21.27
C GLU A 14 -20.33 11.67 21.36
N LEU A 15 -19.62 11.58 20.22
CA LEU A 15 -18.16 11.48 20.19
C LEU A 15 -17.47 12.73 20.75
N GLY A 16 -18.11 13.89 20.70
CA GLY A 16 -17.66 15.13 21.34
C GLY A 16 -16.37 15.72 20.78
N TYR A 17 -16.01 15.43 19.51
CA TYR A 17 -14.82 16.00 18.87
C TYR A 17 -14.95 17.50 18.67
N ARG A 18 -13.99 18.26 19.24
CA ARG A 18 -13.99 19.73 19.18
C ARG A 18 -13.03 20.28 18.15
N HIS A 19 -11.86 19.67 18.04
CA HIS A 19 -10.78 20.08 17.17
C HIS A 19 -10.46 18.91 16.23
N ILE A 20 -10.43 19.19 14.95
CA ILE A 20 -10.22 18.19 13.90
C ILE A 20 -9.00 18.62 13.12
N ILE A 21 -8.05 17.72 12.94
CA ILE A 21 -6.88 17.88 12.08
C ILE A 21 -6.89 16.74 11.07
N VAL A 22 -6.79 17.08 9.80
CA VAL A 22 -6.72 16.09 8.71
C VAL A 22 -5.41 16.30 7.97
N ASP A 23 -4.57 15.27 7.97
CA ASP A 23 -3.30 15.26 7.26
C ASP A 23 -3.44 14.60 5.88
N GLU A 24 -2.50 14.88 4.98
CA GLU A 24 -2.48 14.38 3.59
C GLU A 24 -3.82 14.57 2.86
N PHE A 25 -4.42 15.75 3.06
CA PHE A 25 -5.78 16.03 2.60
C PHE A 25 -5.94 15.98 1.07
N GLN A 26 -4.86 16.17 0.28
CA GLN A 26 -4.86 16.01 -1.18
C GLN A 26 -5.26 14.60 -1.63
N ASP A 27 -5.15 13.60 -0.75
CA ASP A 27 -5.52 12.21 -1.02
C ASP A 27 -6.95 11.87 -0.58
N SER A 28 -7.74 12.90 -0.21
CA SER A 28 -9.11 12.74 0.23
C SER A 28 -10.08 12.67 -0.95
N ASN A 29 -11.07 11.78 -0.84
CA ASN A 29 -12.18 11.68 -1.78
C ASN A 29 -13.44 12.36 -1.25
N ASP A 30 -14.47 12.48 -2.10
CA ASP A 30 -15.71 13.16 -1.75
C ASP A 30 -16.46 12.51 -0.57
N THR A 31 -16.32 11.18 -0.38
CA THR A 31 -16.90 10.50 0.79
C THR A 31 -16.24 10.95 2.09
N GLN A 32 -14.93 11.11 2.10
CA GLN A 32 -14.18 11.61 3.25
C GLN A 32 -14.49 13.09 3.51
N LEU A 33 -14.61 13.90 2.45
CA LEU A 33 -15.04 15.29 2.57
C LEU A 33 -16.44 15.39 3.19
N GLU A 34 -17.37 14.53 2.80
CA GLU A 34 -18.72 14.51 3.38
C GLU A 34 -18.70 14.13 4.87
N ILE A 35 -17.84 13.19 5.29
CA ILE A 35 -17.65 12.88 6.71
C ILE A 35 -17.15 14.11 7.47
N ILE A 36 -16.19 14.86 6.90
CA ILE A 36 -15.69 16.11 7.51
C ILE A 36 -16.81 17.14 7.63
N ARG A 37 -17.64 17.31 6.60
CA ARG A 37 -18.80 18.22 6.67
C ARG A 37 -19.73 17.88 7.83
N ARG A 38 -20.01 16.61 8.05
CA ARG A 38 -20.84 16.17 9.18
C ARG A 38 -20.17 16.43 10.51
N LEU A 39 -18.88 16.17 10.63
CA LEU A 39 -18.09 16.44 11.84
C LEU A 39 -18.08 17.92 12.20
N ILE A 40 -17.92 18.83 11.23
CA ILE A 40 -17.93 20.28 11.49
C ILE A 40 -19.34 20.85 11.74
N SER A 41 -20.37 20.05 11.52
CA SER A 41 -21.78 20.42 11.78
C SER A 41 -22.23 20.05 13.19
N THR A 42 -21.40 19.34 13.97
CA THR A 42 -21.73 18.97 15.36
C THR A 42 -21.74 20.17 16.30
N LYS A 43 -22.52 20.07 17.38
CA LYS A 43 -22.68 21.16 18.38
C LYS A 43 -21.40 21.47 19.13
N CYS A 44 -20.53 20.46 19.30
CA CYS A 44 -19.28 20.59 20.04
C CYS A 44 -18.10 21.10 19.19
N PHE A 45 -18.23 21.14 17.87
CA PHE A 45 -17.18 21.54 16.94
C PHE A 45 -16.63 22.95 17.23
N LYS A 46 -15.33 23.10 17.20
CA LYS A 46 -14.57 24.34 17.45
C LYS A 46 -13.70 24.78 16.28
N SER A 47 -12.86 23.85 15.77
CA SER A 47 -11.91 24.17 14.71
C SER A 47 -11.62 22.97 13.83
N LEU A 48 -11.34 23.26 12.56
CA LEU A 48 -10.83 22.32 11.57
C LEU A 48 -9.53 22.87 10.99
N MET A 49 -8.53 22.02 10.89
CA MET A 49 -7.30 22.27 10.15
C MET A 49 -7.08 21.12 9.17
N VAL A 50 -6.84 21.42 7.92
CA VAL A 50 -6.41 20.43 6.92
C VAL A 50 -5.00 20.77 6.49
N VAL A 51 -4.18 19.74 6.32
CA VAL A 51 -2.79 19.84 5.88
C VAL A 51 -2.64 18.97 4.64
N GLY A 52 -1.94 19.46 3.64
CA GLY A 52 -1.71 18.71 2.41
C GLY A 52 -0.89 19.49 1.40
N ASP A 53 -0.52 18.81 0.33
CA ASP A 53 0.21 19.38 -0.80
C ASP A 53 -0.45 18.95 -2.11
N ASP A 54 -1.08 19.88 -2.79
CA ASP A 54 -1.78 19.66 -4.07
C ASP A 54 -0.87 19.01 -5.13
N SER A 55 0.43 19.33 -5.10
CA SER A 55 1.43 18.77 -6.01
C SER A 55 1.79 17.31 -5.71
N GLN A 56 1.38 16.76 -4.56
CA GLN A 56 1.63 15.38 -4.14
C GLN A 56 0.42 14.45 -4.31
N SER A 57 -0.68 14.92 -4.90
CA SER A 57 -1.86 14.09 -5.19
C SER A 57 -1.55 13.07 -6.29
N ILE A 58 -1.22 11.83 -5.90
CA ILE A 58 -0.83 10.74 -6.81
C ILE A 58 -1.81 9.56 -6.80
N TYR A 59 -2.88 9.62 -6.02
CA TYR A 59 -3.85 8.53 -5.84
C TYR A 59 -5.14 8.72 -6.64
N GLY A 60 -5.10 9.41 -7.79
CA GLY A 60 -6.28 9.61 -8.67
C GLY A 60 -7.04 8.32 -9.01
N PHE A 61 -6.34 7.17 -9.07
CA PHE A 61 -6.95 5.85 -9.26
C PHE A 61 -7.80 5.36 -8.07
N ARG A 62 -7.74 6.05 -6.90
CA ARG A 62 -8.60 5.82 -5.72
C ARG A 62 -9.75 6.80 -5.63
N ASN A 63 -10.09 7.47 -6.72
CA ASN A 63 -11.08 8.55 -6.77
C ASN A 63 -10.74 9.72 -5.82
N THR A 64 -9.45 9.98 -5.60
CA THR A 64 -9.03 11.22 -4.94
C THR A 64 -9.26 12.40 -5.88
N THR A 65 -9.66 13.51 -5.32
CA THR A 65 -10.07 14.68 -6.06
C THR A 65 -9.20 15.87 -5.61
N PRO A 66 -8.12 16.22 -6.37
CA PRO A 66 -7.23 17.34 -6.02
C PRO A 66 -7.98 18.64 -5.77
N GLU A 67 -9.11 18.84 -6.44
CA GLU A 67 -10.02 19.97 -6.24
C GLU A 67 -10.54 20.07 -4.81
N ASN A 68 -10.49 18.98 -4.04
CA ASN A 68 -10.91 19.02 -2.64
C ASN A 68 -10.01 19.90 -1.79
N ILE A 69 -8.70 19.90 -2.05
CA ILE A 69 -7.76 20.79 -1.35
C ILE A 69 -7.72 22.19 -1.99
N LEU A 70 -7.74 22.28 -3.33
CA LEU A 70 -7.68 23.56 -4.04
C LEU A 70 -8.89 24.46 -3.77
N HIS A 71 -10.07 23.85 -3.63
CA HIS A 71 -11.34 24.56 -3.39
C HIS A 71 -11.94 24.21 -2.01
N PHE A 72 -11.08 23.97 -1.02
CA PHE A 72 -11.49 23.43 0.27
C PHE A 72 -12.57 24.26 0.96
N PHE A 73 -12.36 25.55 1.13
CA PHE A 73 -13.32 26.43 1.83
C PHE A 73 -14.66 26.51 1.11
N GLU A 74 -14.65 26.60 -0.20
CA GLU A 74 -15.86 26.57 -1.02
C GLU A 74 -16.63 25.27 -0.81
N LYS A 75 -15.93 24.15 -0.90
CA LYS A 75 -16.54 22.81 -0.77
C LYS A 75 -17.12 22.54 0.60
N ILE A 76 -16.52 23.03 1.69
CA ILE A 76 -17.08 22.85 3.04
C ILE A 76 -18.07 23.93 3.44
N GLY A 77 -18.24 24.98 2.62
CA GLY A 77 -19.15 26.11 2.91
C GLY A 77 -18.72 26.92 4.14
N LYS A 78 -17.43 27.08 4.37
CA LYS A 78 -16.85 27.84 5.48
C LYS A 78 -15.83 28.84 4.96
N VAL A 79 -15.46 29.78 5.81
CA VAL A 79 -14.39 30.77 5.56
C VAL A 79 -13.23 30.45 6.50
N GLY A 80 -12.03 30.58 6.01
CA GLY A 80 -10.81 30.33 6.77
C GLY A 80 -9.60 31.00 6.13
N GLU A 81 -8.42 30.61 6.55
CA GLU A 81 -7.15 31.16 6.12
C GLU A 81 -6.25 30.05 5.55
N ASP A 82 -5.63 30.30 4.41
CA ASP A 82 -4.61 29.45 3.82
C ASP A 82 -3.23 29.85 4.35
N LEU A 83 -2.52 28.90 4.92
CA LEU A 83 -1.16 29.07 5.39
C LEU A 83 -0.20 28.22 4.53
N TYR A 84 0.87 28.80 4.03
CA TYR A 84 1.82 28.13 3.16
C TYR A 84 3.17 27.92 3.85
N LEU A 85 3.60 26.66 3.92
CA LEU A 85 4.94 26.28 4.36
C LEU A 85 5.83 26.12 3.12
N THR A 86 6.56 27.14 2.74
CA THR A 86 7.39 27.17 1.53
C THR A 86 8.83 26.72 1.78
N GLU A 87 9.33 26.83 3.02
CA GLU A 87 10.68 26.38 3.36
C GLU A 87 10.79 24.86 3.34
N ASN A 88 11.62 24.32 2.46
CA ASN A 88 11.88 22.89 2.38
C ASN A 88 13.20 22.53 3.06
N ARG A 89 13.10 21.76 4.15
CA ARG A 89 14.24 21.30 4.97
C ARG A 89 14.66 19.86 4.66
N ARG A 90 13.99 19.20 3.72
CA ARG A 90 14.23 17.80 3.33
C ARG A 90 15.21 17.68 2.17
N SER A 91 14.97 18.40 1.10
CA SER A 91 15.66 18.26 -0.18
C SER A 91 16.72 19.31 -0.39
N THR A 92 17.75 18.97 -1.17
CA THR A 92 18.79 19.94 -1.58
C THR A 92 18.27 20.91 -2.64
N PRO A 93 18.92 22.07 -2.86
CA PRO A 93 18.52 23.04 -3.87
C PRO A 93 18.36 22.44 -5.27
N GLU A 94 19.25 21.54 -5.66
CA GLU A 94 19.24 20.92 -6.99
C GLU A 94 18.03 20.01 -7.22
N ILE A 95 17.58 19.33 -6.17
CA ILE A 95 16.36 18.51 -6.21
C ILE A 95 15.15 19.42 -6.31
N LEU A 96 15.09 20.49 -5.52
CA LEU A 96 13.97 21.43 -5.53
C LEU A 96 13.88 22.22 -6.83
N GLU A 97 15.00 22.59 -7.42
CA GLU A 97 15.00 23.24 -8.74
C GLU A 97 14.30 22.36 -9.80
N LEU A 98 14.60 21.06 -9.80
CA LEU A 98 13.93 20.11 -10.70
C LEU A 98 12.45 19.95 -10.36
N ALA A 99 12.12 19.80 -9.08
CA ALA A 99 10.73 19.63 -8.61
C ALA A 99 9.88 20.86 -8.95
N ASN A 100 10.36 22.08 -8.68
CA ASN A 100 9.67 23.33 -9.00
C ASN A 100 9.44 23.47 -10.52
N LYS A 101 10.42 23.10 -11.35
CA LYS A 101 10.28 23.10 -12.83
C LYS A 101 9.19 22.11 -13.29
N ILE A 102 9.11 20.94 -12.68
CA ILE A 102 8.08 19.95 -13.02
C ILE A 102 6.70 20.46 -12.56
N ASN A 103 6.60 20.96 -11.33
CA ASN A 103 5.36 21.50 -10.79
C ASN A 103 4.84 22.69 -11.60
N ALA A 104 5.71 23.53 -12.15
CA ALA A 104 5.32 24.65 -13.01
C ALA A 104 4.58 24.23 -14.30
N LEU A 105 4.68 22.95 -14.71
CA LEU A 105 3.93 22.41 -15.85
C LEU A 105 2.47 22.13 -15.51
N ASN A 106 2.15 21.96 -14.21
CA ASN A 106 0.78 21.78 -13.75
C ASN A 106 0.08 23.16 -13.68
N LYS A 107 -1.04 23.31 -14.39
CA LYS A 107 -1.82 24.54 -14.42
C LYS A 107 -2.79 24.68 -13.26
N ASP A 108 -3.27 23.54 -12.75
CA ASP A 108 -4.23 23.46 -11.66
C ASP A 108 -3.49 23.16 -10.35
N ARG A 109 -2.79 24.17 -9.83
CA ARG A 109 -2.01 24.09 -8.60
C ARG A 109 -2.08 25.36 -7.80
N VAL A 110 -1.74 25.29 -6.54
CA VAL A 110 -1.38 26.48 -5.75
C VAL A 110 -0.06 27.03 -6.27
N ASP A 111 -0.01 28.32 -6.60
CA ASP A 111 1.20 28.97 -7.09
C ASP A 111 2.17 29.21 -5.93
N LYS A 112 2.98 28.19 -5.65
CA LYS A 112 4.01 28.20 -4.62
C LYS A 112 5.26 27.53 -5.16
N ASP A 113 6.42 28.14 -4.89
CA ASP A 113 7.73 27.50 -5.11
C ASP A 113 8.33 27.12 -3.76
N MET A 114 8.91 25.93 -3.68
CA MET A 114 9.61 25.47 -2.49
C MET A 114 10.98 26.10 -2.41
N ILE A 115 11.30 26.68 -1.26
CA ILE A 115 12.56 27.38 -0.98
C ILE A 115 13.50 26.43 -0.24
N PRO A 116 14.68 26.11 -0.79
CA PRO A 116 15.62 25.21 -0.12
C PRO A 116 16.27 25.89 1.10
N VAL A 117 16.35 25.15 2.20
CA VAL A 117 17.07 25.56 3.42
C VAL A 117 18.37 24.75 3.59
N ARG A 118 18.47 23.58 2.93
CA ARG A 118 19.65 22.73 3.01
C ARG A 118 20.78 23.27 2.12
N GLU A 119 22.00 22.81 2.45
CA GLU A 119 23.19 23.05 1.62
C GLU A 119 23.08 22.36 0.25
N SER A 120 23.85 22.86 -0.72
CA SER A 120 23.95 22.31 -2.06
C SER A 120 24.39 20.84 -2.05
N GLY A 121 23.77 20.04 -2.91
CA GLY A 121 24.04 18.62 -3.05
C GLY A 121 24.33 18.18 -4.48
N LYS A 122 24.16 16.89 -4.76
CA LYS A 122 24.33 16.35 -6.11
C LYS A 122 23.11 16.66 -6.97
N LYS A 123 23.35 16.97 -8.24
CA LYS A 123 22.27 17.17 -9.22
C LYS A 123 21.55 15.85 -9.50
N PRO A 124 20.20 15.87 -9.62
CA PRO A 124 19.45 14.74 -10.12
C PRO A 124 19.93 14.31 -11.51
N VAL A 125 19.92 12.99 -11.74
CA VAL A 125 20.33 12.40 -13.02
C VAL A 125 19.13 11.67 -13.62
N VAL A 126 18.85 11.94 -14.89
CA VAL A 126 17.82 11.23 -15.67
C VAL A 126 18.52 10.31 -16.67
N ARG A 127 18.14 9.05 -16.71
CA ARG A 127 18.74 8.06 -17.60
C ARG A 127 17.64 7.18 -18.23
N GLY A 128 17.74 6.97 -19.54
CA GLY A 128 16.90 6.03 -20.28
C GLY A 128 17.62 4.71 -20.52
N PHE A 129 16.85 3.62 -20.59
CA PHE A 129 17.34 2.29 -20.88
C PHE A 129 16.52 1.65 -21.98
N HIS A 130 17.11 0.74 -22.77
CA HIS A 130 16.43 0.03 -23.84
C HIS A 130 15.48 -1.06 -23.31
N ASP A 131 15.84 -1.66 -22.18
CA ASP A 131 15.06 -2.74 -21.55
C ASP A 131 15.21 -2.72 -20.02
N LYS A 132 14.28 -3.37 -19.34
CA LYS A 132 14.22 -3.43 -17.89
C LYS A 132 15.38 -4.19 -17.25
N LYS A 133 15.92 -5.19 -17.94
CA LYS A 133 17.04 -5.96 -17.42
C LYS A 133 18.32 -5.12 -17.33
N THR A 134 18.58 -4.32 -18.36
CA THR A 134 19.70 -3.36 -18.37
C THR A 134 19.51 -2.28 -17.32
N GLU A 135 18.29 -1.79 -17.14
CA GLU A 135 17.95 -0.82 -16.09
C GLU A 135 18.26 -1.39 -14.69
N TYR A 136 17.75 -2.58 -14.35
CA TYR A 136 17.94 -3.16 -13.02
C TYR A 136 19.40 -3.51 -12.73
N ARG A 137 20.14 -4.00 -13.72
CA ARG A 137 21.58 -4.23 -13.58
C ARG A 137 22.31 -2.93 -13.26
N TYR A 138 22.07 -1.87 -14.03
CA TYR A 138 22.66 -0.57 -13.77
C TYR A 138 22.33 -0.04 -12.38
N ILE A 139 21.08 -0.19 -11.93
CA ILE A 139 20.66 0.26 -10.60
C ILE A 139 21.41 -0.56 -9.53
N SER A 140 21.51 -1.88 -9.68
CA SER A 140 22.23 -2.74 -8.75
C SER A 140 23.72 -2.36 -8.65
N GLU A 141 24.40 -2.17 -9.79
CA GLU A 141 25.78 -1.71 -9.86
C GLU A 141 25.91 -0.33 -9.17
N ARG A 142 25.00 0.59 -9.43
CA ARG A 142 25.01 1.92 -8.84
C ARG A 142 24.80 1.92 -7.32
N ILE A 143 23.91 1.08 -6.82
CA ILE A 143 23.71 0.88 -5.37
C ILE A 143 24.99 0.35 -4.75
N LYS A 144 25.63 -0.65 -5.37
CA LYS A 144 26.92 -1.18 -4.91
C LYS A 144 27.99 -0.09 -4.83
N ASP A 145 28.14 0.72 -5.89
CA ASP A 145 29.09 1.86 -5.91
C ASP A 145 28.85 2.85 -4.77
N LEU A 146 27.58 3.10 -4.43
CA LEU A 146 27.22 3.99 -3.33
C LEU A 146 27.64 3.37 -1.99
N ILE A 147 27.35 2.10 -1.76
CA ILE A 147 27.74 1.39 -0.54
C ILE A 147 29.26 1.33 -0.42
N ASP A 148 29.97 1.01 -1.49
CA ASP A 148 31.43 0.99 -1.52
C ASP A 148 32.04 2.39 -1.29
N SER A 149 31.29 3.46 -1.58
CA SER A 149 31.64 4.85 -1.30
C SER A 149 31.30 5.32 0.12
N GLY A 150 30.73 4.42 0.97
CA GLY A 150 30.45 4.68 2.38
C GLY A 150 29.00 5.06 2.71
N TYR A 151 28.07 5.04 1.73
CA TYR A 151 26.64 5.16 2.03
C TYR A 151 26.13 3.91 2.73
N GLN A 152 25.27 4.09 3.73
CA GLN A 152 24.62 2.96 4.37
C GLN A 152 23.45 2.48 3.51
N PRO A 153 23.16 1.15 3.44
CA PRO A 153 22.04 0.63 2.67
C PRO A 153 20.68 1.27 3.01
N GLU A 154 20.44 1.59 4.28
CA GLU A 154 19.25 2.27 4.78
C GLU A 154 19.08 3.70 4.30
N ASP A 155 20.14 4.33 3.80
CA ASP A 155 20.09 5.68 3.19
C ASP A 155 19.70 5.63 1.71
N ILE A 156 19.55 4.44 1.12
CA ILE A 156 19.29 4.25 -0.31
C ILE A 156 17.87 3.69 -0.49
N ALA A 157 17.02 4.42 -1.21
CA ALA A 157 15.66 3.98 -1.53
C ALA A 157 15.45 3.86 -3.04
N PHE A 158 14.81 2.78 -3.44
CA PHE A 158 14.29 2.61 -4.80
C PHE A 158 12.76 2.68 -4.78
N ILE A 159 12.21 3.53 -5.64
CA ILE A 159 10.76 3.75 -5.75
C ILE A 159 10.31 3.37 -7.16
N ALA A 160 9.23 2.61 -7.28
CA ALA A 160 8.65 2.20 -8.56
C ALA A 160 7.13 2.29 -8.55
N PHE A 161 6.53 2.39 -9.74
CA PHE A 161 5.07 2.42 -9.90
C PHE A 161 4.41 1.07 -9.63
N LYS A 162 5.12 -0.03 -9.86
CA LYS A 162 4.58 -1.39 -9.77
C LYS A 162 5.39 -2.25 -8.81
N LYS A 163 4.71 -3.02 -7.97
CA LYS A 163 5.35 -4.01 -7.08
C LYS A 163 6.21 -5.01 -7.86
N THR A 164 5.81 -5.40 -9.08
CA THR A 164 6.58 -6.31 -9.93
C THR A 164 7.97 -5.78 -10.27
N GLU A 165 8.14 -4.47 -10.38
CA GLU A 165 9.45 -3.83 -10.62
C GLU A 165 10.33 -3.91 -9.37
N LEU A 166 9.74 -3.74 -8.17
CA LEU A 166 10.44 -3.91 -6.89
C LEU A 166 10.96 -5.35 -6.73
N VAL A 167 10.13 -6.35 -7.05
CA VAL A 167 10.51 -7.77 -6.98
C VAL A 167 11.65 -8.08 -7.96
N ALA A 168 11.55 -7.56 -9.19
CA ALA A 168 12.57 -7.80 -10.22
C ALA A 168 13.93 -7.20 -9.82
N LEU A 169 13.95 -5.97 -9.31
CA LEU A 169 15.17 -5.37 -8.80
C LEU A 169 15.69 -6.12 -7.56
N GLY A 170 14.80 -6.53 -6.64
CA GLY A 170 15.17 -7.31 -5.47
C GLY A 170 15.92 -8.61 -5.83
N ALA A 171 15.50 -9.28 -6.91
CA ALA A 171 16.20 -10.46 -7.41
C ALA A 171 17.64 -10.13 -7.89
N GLU A 172 17.83 -9.02 -8.61
CA GLU A 172 19.16 -8.56 -9.03
C GLU A 172 20.05 -8.17 -7.83
N LEU A 173 19.48 -7.47 -6.84
CA LEU A 173 20.20 -7.11 -5.60
C LEU A 173 20.63 -8.35 -4.82
N THR A 174 19.75 -9.36 -4.72
CA THR A 174 20.07 -10.65 -4.06
C THR A 174 21.22 -11.35 -4.77
N GLN A 175 21.22 -11.40 -6.11
CA GLN A 175 22.32 -11.99 -6.90
C GLN A 175 23.64 -11.23 -6.69
N ALA A 176 23.57 -9.91 -6.50
CA ALA A 176 24.72 -9.07 -6.23
C ALA A 176 25.18 -9.11 -4.76
N GLY A 177 24.48 -9.85 -3.88
CA GLY A 177 24.79 -9.90 -2.45
C GLY A 177 24.49 -8.61 -1.69
N ILE A 178 23.61 -7.77 -2.23
CA ILE A 178 23.22 -6.48 -1.62
C ILE A 178 21.97 -6.70 -0.77
N PRO A 179 21.99 -6.38 0.54
CA PRO A 179 20.81 -6.51 1.39
C PRO A 179 19.75 -5.48 0.98
N TRP A 180 18.49 -5.89 1.00
CA TRP A 180 17.36 -5.03 0.68
C TRP A 180 16.11 -5.40 1.46
N VAL A 181 15.22 -4.45 1.68
CA VAL A 181 13.93 -4.64 2.35
C VAL A 181 12.83 -3.97 1.51
N MET A 182 11.70 -4.65 1.37
CA MET A 182 10.52 -4.08 0.72
C MET A 182 9.60 -3.49 1.79
N MET A 183 9.35 -2.16 1.72
CA MET A 183 8.50 -1.43 2.66
C MET A 183 6.99 -1.67 2.45
N SER A 184 6.61 -2.59 1.58
CA SER A 184 5.22 -2.99 1.36
C SER A 184 5.01 -4.41 1.87
N PRO A 185 3.79 -4.78 2.36
CA PRO A 185 3.52 -6.17 2.74
C PRO A 185 3.97 -7.12 1.66
N LEU A 186 4.65 -8.17 2.07
CA LEU A 186 5.35 -9.10 1.20
C LEU A 186 4.46 -9.55 0.02
N PRO A 187 4.86 -9.28 -1.22
CA PRO A 187 4.05 -9.64 -2.38
C PRO A 187 3.79 -11.14 -2.47
N TYR A 188 4.63 -11.98 -1.85
CA TYR A 188 4.43 -13.42 -1.87
C TYR A 188 3.19 -13.85 -1.08
N MET A 189 2.84 -13.18 0.04
CA MET A 189 1.61 -13.45 0.80
C MET A 189 0.35 -13.02 0.03
N GLU A 190 0.48 -12.07 -0.90
CA GLU A 190 -0.61 -11.67 -1.80
C GLU A 190 -0.67 -12.55 -3.07
N ASN A 191 0.38 -13.34 -3.33
CA ASN A 191 0.43 -14.21 -4.49
C ASN A 191 -0.64 -15.30 -4.38
N ALA A 192 -1.46 -15.44 -5.43
CA ALA A 192 -2.56 -16.41 -5.44
C ALA A 192 -2.10 -17.85 -5.21
N ASN A 193 -0.92 -18.24 -5.73
CA ASN A 193 -0.39 -19.57 -5.52
C ASN A 193 0.06 -19.81 -4.07
N VAL A 194 0.62 -18.79 -3.42
CA VAL A 194 1.02 -18.85 -2.00
C VAL A 194 -0.22 -18.93 -1.13
N LYS A 195 -1.24 -18.08 -1.37
CA LYS A 195 -2.54 -18.15 -0.66
C LYS A 195 -3.19 -19.52 -0.84
N ALA A 196 -3.17 -20.07 -2.06
CA ALA A 196 -3.69 -21.40 -2.31
C ALA A 196 -2.94 -22.47 -1.49
N ALA A 197 -1.61 -22.42 -1.50
CA ALA A 197 -0.79 -23.36 -0.74
C ALA A 197 -1.04 -23.26 0.77
N LEU A 198 -1.10 -22.05 1.32
CA LEU A 198 -1.38 -21.81 2.74
C LEU A 198 -2.77 -22.29 3.12
N SER A 199 -3.82 -21.94 2.36
CA SER A 199 -5.19 -22.38 2.63
C SER A 199 -5.30 -23.90 2.61
N LEU A 200 -4.60 -24.56 1.68
CA LEU A 200 -4.54 -26.01 1.61
C LEU A 200 -3.79 -26.61 2.80
N ALA A 201 -2.72 -25.97 3.22
CA ALA A 201 -1.93 -26.34 4.39
C ALA A 201 -2.75 -26.25 5.68
N GLU A 202 -3.49 -25.15 5.86
CA GLU A 202 -4.39 -24.97 7.00
C GLU A 202 -5.54 -25.99 7.01
N ALA A 203 -6.04 -26.41 5.83
CA ALA A 203 -7.06 -27.43 5.72
C ALA A 203 -6.62 -28.80 6.27
N PHE A 204 -5.31 -29.10 6.34
CA PHE A 204 -4.81 -30.30 7.02
C PHE A 204 -5.04 -30.27 8.53
N TYR A 205 -5.02 -29.07 9.15
CA TYR A 205 -5.28 -28.92 10.58
C TYR A 205 -6.77 -28.80 10.89
N GLN A 206 -7.54 -28.29 9.93
CA GLN A 206 -8.97 -28.05 10.06
C GLN A 206 -9.73 -28.64 8.86
N PRO A 207 -9.71 -29.98 8.68
CA PRO A 207 -10.28 -30.63 7.50
C PRO A 207 -11.79 -30.44 7.36
N GLU A 208 -12.47 -30.04 8.43
CA GLU A 208 -13.91 -29.76 8.42
C GLU A 208 -14.25 -28.35 7.92
N SER A 209 -13.27 -27.47 7.74
CA SER A 209 -13.49 -26.08 7.37
C SER A 209 -13.68 -25.91 5.86
N ASP A 210 -14.91 -25.81 5.40
CA ASP A 210 -15.26 -25.54 4.00
C ASP A 210 -14.64 -24.21 3.50
N LEU A 211 -14.45 -23.25 4.41
CA LEU A 211 -13.86 -21.95 4.10
C LEU A 211 -12.42 -22.06 3.57
N LEU A 212 -11.62 -22.95 4.14
CA LEU A 212 -10.22 -23.13 3.71
C LEU A 212 -10.13 -23.70 2.29
N TYR A 213 -10.96 -24.69 1.97
CA TYR A 213 -11.04 -25.24 0.61
C TYR A 213 -11.56 -24.19 -0.38
N PHE A 214 -12.55 -23.41 0.03
CA PHE A 214 -13.06 -22.31 -0.78
C PHE A 214 -12.00 -21.25 -1.04
N ASN A 215 -11.24 -20.83 -0.01
CA ASN A 215 -10.13 -19.87 -0.16
C ASN A 215 -9.05 -20.40 -1.09
N TYR A 216 -8.73 -21.70 -1.04
CA TYR A 216 -7.85 -22.34 -2.00
C TYR A 216 -8.36 -22.20 -3.43
N LEU A 217 -9.63 -22.47 -3.67
CA LEU A 217 -10.24 -22.36 -5.00
C LEU A 217 -10.24 -20.91 -5.50
N VAL A 218 -10.59 -19.95 -4.64
CA VAL A 218 -10.55 -18.51 -4.97
C VAL A 218 -9.15 -18.10 -5.39
N ALA A 219 -8.13 -18.51 -4.64
CA ALA A 219 -6.74 -18.20 -4.95
C ALA A 219 -6.29 -18.88 -6.24
N ARG A 220 -6.63 -20.16 -6.45
CA ARG A 220 -6.30 -20.93 -7.66
C ARG A 220 -6.89 -20.33 -8.94
N TYR A 221 -8.10 -19.77 -8.87
CA TYR A 221 -8.76 -19.10 -9.99
C TYR A 221 -8.45 -17.59 -10.08
N HIS A 222 -7.47 -17.09 -9.30
CA HIS A 222 -7.05 -15.69 -9.28
C HIS A 222 -8.19 -14.70 -8.99
N GLY A 223 -9.14 -15.10 -8.15
CA GLY A 223 -10.33 -14.31 -7.80
C GLY A 223 -11.46 -14.33 -8.85
N ASP A 224 -11.22 -14.93 -10.03
CA ASP A 224 -12.17 -14.96 -11.16
C ASP A 224 -13.11 -16.19 -11.11
N ILE A 225 -13.28 -16.75 -9.92
CA ILE A 225 -13.96 -18.02 -9.71
C ILE A 225 -15.46 -17.95 -10.07
N PHE A 226 -16.10 -16.83 -9.73
CA PHE A 226 -17.55 -16.66 -9.94
C PHE A 226 -17.94 -16.43 -11.43
N HIS A 227 -16.96 -16.06 -12.27
CA HIS A 227 -17.16 -16.00 -13.71
C HIS A 227 -16.97 -17.36 -14.41
N LYS A 228 -16.29 -18.28 -13.73
CA LYS A 228 -15.92 -19.59 -14.30
C LYS A 228 -16.76 -20.75 -13.79
N LYS A 229 -17.34 -20.63 -12.58
CA LYS A 229 -18.08 -21.69 -11.93
C LYS A 229 -19.32 -21.18 -11.20
N SER A 230 -20.39 -21.96 -11.23
CA SER A 230 -21.56 -21.71 -10.40
C SER A 230 -21.32 -22.08 -8.94
N MET A 231 -22.11 -21.54 -8.02
CA MET A 231 -22.03 -21.88 -6.59
C MET A 231 -22.26 -23.38 -6.32
N THR A 232 -23.06 -24.06 -7.15
CA THR A 232 -23.30 -25.50 -7.03
C THR A 232 -22.05 -26.30 -7.40
N GLU A 233 -21.38 -25.94 -8.48
CA GLU A 233 -20.13 -26.59 -8.91
C GLU A 233 -19.01 -26.36 -7.88
N LEU A 234 -18.91 -25.15 -7.30
CA LEU A 234 -17.95 -24.84 -6.25
C LEU A 234 -18.18 -25.66 -4.98
N ARG A 235 -19.43 -25.86 -4.57
CA ARG A 235 -19.76 -26.71 -3.43
C ARG A 235 -19.34 -28.16 -3.66
N LEU A 236 -19.65 -28.71 -4.84
CA LEU A 236 -19.25 -30.07 -5.18
C LEU A 236 -17.72 -30.23 -5.16
N GLU A 237 -16.99 -29.24 -5.67
CA GLU A 237 -15.52 -29.28 -5.68
C GLU A 237 -14.93 -29.18 -4.27
N VAL A 238 -15.50 -28.35 -3.38
CA VAL A 238 -15.13 -28.30 -1.96
C VAL A 238 -15.40 -29.66 -1.28
N ASP A 239 -16.57 -30.26 -1.51
CA ASP A 239 -16.95 -31.56 -0.93
C ASP A 239 -16.02 -32.69 -1.41
N GLU A 240 -15.61 -32.68 -2.68
CA GLU A 240 -14.67 -33.66 -3.22
C GLU A 240 -13.26 -33.48 -2.61
N MET A 241 -12.79 -32.24 -2.52
CA MET A 241 -11.50 -31.94 -1.89
C MET A 241 -11.50 -32.36 -0.43
N LYS A 242 -12.55 -32.03 0.31
CA LYS A 242 -12.72 -32.41 1.72
C LYS A 242 -12.66 -33.91 1.91
N LYS A 243 -13.40 -34.68 1.12
CA LYS A 243 -13.35 -36.15 1.14
C LYS A 243 -11.96 -36.68 0.85
N THR A 244 -11.27 -36.12 -0.11
CA THR A 244 -9.89 -36.50 -0.46
C THR A 244 -8.94 -36.25 0.71
N PHE A 245 -9.02 -35.08 1.35
CA PHE A 245 -8.19 -34.74 2.50
C PHE A 245 -8.47 -35.60 3.73
N MET A 246 -9.73 -35.88 4.03
CA MET A 246 -10.13 -36.78 5.13
C MET A 246 -9.70 -38.21 4.88
N SER A 247 -9.58 -38.66 3.62
CA SER A 247 -9.06 -39.99 3.28
C SER A 247 -7.54 -40.09 3.42
N ILE A 248 -6.81 -38.97 3.25
CA ILE A 248 -5.34 -38.91 3.43
C ILE A 248 -4.97 -39.13 4.91
N ASP A 249 -5.80 -38.71 5.84
CA ASP A 249 -5.59 -38.94 7.28
C ASP A 249 -5.63 -40.43 7.67
N GLN A 250 -6.18 -41.27 6.80
CA GLN A 250 -6.17 -42.74 6.95
C GLN A 250 -4.94 -43.42 6.32
N LEU A 251 -4.16 -42.68 5.54
CA LEU A 251 -2.90 -43.20 4.99
C LEU A 251 -1.77 -42.95 6.00
N GLU A 252 -1.19 -44.05 6.52
CA GLU A 252 0.00 -44.04 7.39
C GLU A 252 1.23 -43.51 6.63
N ILE A 253 1.39 -42.19 6.53
CA ILE A 253 2.64 -41.58 6.09
C ILE A 253 3.16 -40.63 7.17
N PRO A 254 3.75 -41.14 8.27
CA PRO A 254 4.15 -40.35 9.44
C PRO A 254 5.19 -39.27 9.11
N TYR A 255 6.08 -39.52 8.15
CA TYR A 255 7.23 -38.67 7.86
C TYR A 255 6.85 -37.40 7.09
N GLN A 256 5.97 -37.49 6.10
CA GLN A 256 5.53 -36.35 5.33
C GLN A 256 4.65 -35.41 6.16
N ARG A 257 3.86 -35.96 7.06
CA ARG A 257 3.04 -35.22 8.02
C ARG A 257 3.91 -34.39 8.98
N VAL A 258 4.98 -34.97 9.52
CA VAL A 258 5.94 -34.28 10.40
C VAL A 258 6.71 -33.18 9.67
N LEU A 259 7.12 -33.41 8.40
CA LEU A 259 7.81 -32.41 7.59
C LEU A 259 6.92 -31.23 7.27
N PHE A 260 5.65 -31.48 6.98
CA PHE A 260 4.65 -30.47 6.68
C PHE A 260 4.29 -29.64 7.93
N HIS A 261 4.14 -30.28 9.10
CA HIS A 261 3.97 -29.58 10.38
C HIS A 261 5.15 -28.65 10.68
N LYS A 262 6.39 -29.14 10.55
CA LYS A 262 7.59 -28.32 10.74
C LYS A 262 7.68 -27.13 9.77
N PHE A 263 7.22 -27.30 8.54
CA PHE A 263 7.15 -26.21 7.56
C PHE A 263 6.14 -25.14 7.96
N LEU A 264 4.96 -25.54 8.46
CA LEU A 264 3.93 -24.60 8.93
C LEU A 264 4.32 -23.91 10.23
N ASP A 265 4.98 -24.60 11.14
CA ASP A 265 5.50 -24.02 12.38
C ASP A 265 6.58 -22.99 12.08
N ALA A 266 7.48 -23.27 11.13
CA ALA A 266 8.49 -22.31 10.68
C ALA A 266 7.86 -21.05 10.02
N LEU A 267 6.76 -21.19 9.26
CA LEU A 267 6.05 -20.04 8.69
C LEU A 267 5.38 -19.19 9.76
N LYS A 268 4.90 -19.78 10.86
CA LYS A 268 4.30 -19.03 11.99
C LYS A 268 5.36 -18.30 12.81
N GLU A 269 6.52 -18.91 13.03
CA GLU A 269 7.65 -18.27 13.73
C GLU A 269 8.19 -17.07 12.93
N GLU A 270 8.18 -17.10 11.58
CA GLU A 270 8.53 -15.94 10.76
C GLU A 270 7.50 -14.79 10.88
N ASP A 271 6.20 -15.08 11.00
CA ASP A 271 5.16 -14.06 11.20
C ASP A 271 5.28 -13.32 12.55
N GLU A 272 5.77 -13.98 13.61
CA GLU A 272 6.03 -13.34 14.91
C GLU A 272 7.26 -12.42 14.92
N ILE A 273 8.20 -12.60 13.98
CA ILE A 273 9.40 -11.75 13.85
C ILE A 273 9.08 -10.42 13.12
N TYR A 274 7.96 -10.35 12.39
CA TYR A 274 7.57 -9.17 11.59
C TYR A 274 6.36 -8.39 12.17
N GLN A 275 5.88 -8.72 13.36
CA GLN A 275 4.96 -7.90 14.16
C GLN A 275 5.74 -6.99 15.13
#